data_afb7c76107600e54c6fa0118adc68b20
#
_entry.id   afb7c76107600e54c6fa0118adc68b20
#
_cell.length_a   1.000
_cell.length_b   1.000
_cell.length_c   1.000
_cell.angle_alpha   90.00
_cell.angle_beta   90.00
_cell.angle_gamma   90.00
#
_symmetry.space_group_name_H-M   'P 1'
#
loop_
_entity.id
_entity.type
_entity.pdbx_description
1 polymer ?
#
loop_
_entity_poly.entity_id
_entity_poly.type
_entity_poly.pdbx_seq_one_letter_code
_entity_poly.pdbx_strand_id
1 'polypeptide(L)'
;MGGLSSTCVKVAVSSGIVIAAGMLGNSVPAGAAELFQLSGTVTSANGVSQSGSASFNAIEDLANRLDNSGLRSVFSNYTSVSAANVTLNVRGLPATASYALNSTALRFQVPSAGIDLTFQGATRDQSQDQLLDFLKGKGSSLLTEMLKSLVANSPVDPVAGNPASLQSRMSEQTFGNATGFGTLGDPTGTQDGKGGFVAVPNLATVGGDVGIARSGGYTSQIATIPIKYSYYFSDPRYAITLDLPITYVRTEGANSGQASLGLGFRFPVAENWYLVPSARVGATGSLDLGAGALLYSGDLTSVYNIYTGDLKVTIGNGVGYYRSQKLHIGDVSIDYDLQNTALKNGVSVEGPLGFTMFDRPTSWQAYVTDTHMFGDKLYVQHYDEVGLLFGTRPTMDGQSWDSFRLGISYTHGKDYNALKANFGYRF
;
A
#
# COMPACT_ATOMS: atom_id res chain seq x y z
N MET A 1 -26.61 -25.33 -20.26
CA MET A 1 -25.84 -26.50 -19.80
C MET A 1 -24.47 -26.05 -19.31
N GLY A 2 -24.15 -26.34 -18.06
CA GLY A 2 -22.80 -26.36 -17.51
C GLY A 2 -22.32 -25.07 -16.87
N GLY A 3 -22.68 -24.83 -15.62
CA GLY A 3 -22.03 -23.84 -14.77
C GLY A 3 -20.58 -24.23 -14.51
N LEU A 4 -19.64 -23.34 -14.80
CA LEU A 4 -18.27 -23.41 -14.33
C LEU A 4 -18.15 -22.55 -13.07
N SER A 5 -18.00 -23.28 -12.01
CA SER A 5 -17.90 -22.93 -10.60
C SER A 5 -16.85 -21.83 -10.31
N SER A 6 -17.27 -20.87 -9.51
CA SER A 6 -16.51 -19.79 -8.87
C SER A 6 -15.44 -20.26 -7.85
N THR A 7 -14.96 -21.49 -7.94
CA THR A 7 -14.15 -22.17 -6.90
C THR A 7 -12.64 -22.06 -7.10
N CYS A 8 -12.14 -21.63 -8.24
CA CYS A 8 -10.70 -21.68 -8.55
C CYS A 8 -9.84 -20.48 -8.06
N VAL A 9 -10.43 -19.36 -7.64
CA VAL A 9 -9.64 -18.20 -7.16
C VAL A 9 -9.48 -18.19 -5.63
N LYS A 10 -10.26 -18.96 -4.91
CA LYS A 10 -10.23 -19.01 -3.42
C LYS A 10 -9.08 -19.80 -2.80
N VAL A 11 -8.34 -20.62 -3.56
CA VAL A 11 -7.43 -21.64 -2.98
C VAL A 11 -5.98 -21.17 -2.83
N ALA A 12 -5.53 -20.14 -3.53
CA ALA A 12 -4.10 -19.75 -3.54
C ALA A 12 -3.69 -18.71 -2.49
N VAL A 13 -4.64 -18.04 -1.81
CA VAL A 13 -4.32 -16.96 -0.85
C VAL A 13 -4.50 -17.38 0.62
N SER A 14 -5.20 -18.50 0.88
CA SER A 14 -5.65 -18.82 2.25
C SER A 14 -4.65 -19.60 3.11
N SER A 15 -3.61 -20.24 2.56
CA SER A 15 -2.78 -21.18 3.32
C SER A 15 -1.44 -20.64 3.84
N GLY A 16 -0.96 -19.48 3.37
CA GLY A 16 0.35 -18.91 3.78
C GLY A 16 0.28 -17.76 4.78
N ILE A 17 -0.87 -17.11 4.93
CA ILE A 17 -1.02 -15.85 5.70
C ILE A 17 -1.59 -16.07 7.11
N VAL A 18 -2.07 -17.26 7.43
CA VAL A 18 -2.78 -17.54 8.71
C VAL A 18 -1.88 -17.43 9.96
N ILE A 19 -0.55 -17.50 9.83
CA ILE A 19 0.35 -17.51 11.00
C ILE A 19 0.59 -16.09 11.56
N ALA A 20 0.53 -15.04 10.74
CA ALA A 20 0.75 -13.65 11.21
C ALA A 20 -0.54 -12.96 11.72
N ALA A 21 -1.71 -13.38 11.25
CA ALA A 21 -3.00 -12.77 11.61
C ALA A 21 -3.48 -13.11 13.05
N GLY A 22 -2.95 -14.18 13.65
CA GLY A 22 -3.34 -14.63 14.99
C GLY A 22 -2.84 -13.76 16.15
N MET A 23 -1.92 -12.82 15.93
CA MET A 23 -1.36 -11.95 16.97
C MET A 23 -1.99 -10.57 17.07
N LEU A 24 -2.85 -10.19 16.13
CA LEU A 24 -3.51 -8.89 16.11
C LEU A 24 -4.94 -9.04 16.68
N GLY A 25 -5.10 -8.78 17.95
CA GLY A 25 -6.39 -8.84 18.64
C GLY A 25 -7.46 -7.95 18.00
N ASN A 26 -8.71 -8.42 18.04
CA ASN A 26 -9.93 -7.78 17.49
C ASN A 26 -10.41 -6.53 18.27
N SER A 27 -9.57 -5.61 18.66
CA SER A 27 -10.02 -4.38 19.28
C SER A 27 -10.15 -3.27 18.24
N VAL A 28 -11.34 -3.04 17.70
CA VAL A 28 -11.69 -1.80 17.02
C VAL A 28 -11.83 -0.72 18.10
N PRO A 29 -11.03 0.35 18.08
CA PRO A 29 -11.18 1.43 19.06
C PRO A 29 -12.54 2.12 18.87
N ALA A 30 -13.22 2.45 19.95
CA ALA A 30 -14.44 3.25 19.93
C ALA A 30 -14.13 4.62 19.28
N GLY A 31 -14.72 4.90 18.11
CA GLY A 31 -14.50 6.13 17.34
C GLY A 31 -13.78 5.95 16.01
N ALA A 32 -13.62 4.71 15.52
CA ALA A 32 -13.08 4.43 14.16
C ALA A 32 -13.98 5.06 13.08
N ALA A 33 -13.35 5.61 12.03
CA ALA A 33 -14.09 6.17 10.90
C ALA A 33 -14.70 5.02 10.06
N GLU A 34 -15.94 5.23 9.60
CA GLU A 34 -16.65 4.24 8.79
C GLU A 34 -16.12 4.23 7.35
N LEU A 35 -15.71 3.06 6.83
CA LEU A 35 -15.19 2.91 5.47
C LEU A 35 -16.23 3.29 4.41
N PHE A 36 -17.45 2.83 4.61
CA PHE A 36 -18.58 3.10 3.73
C PHE A 36 -19.78 3.51 4.55
N GLN A 37 -20.38 4.63 4.20
CA GLN A 37 -21.54 5.15 4.87
C GLN A 37 -22.57 5.66 3.86
N LEU A 38 -23.83 5.40 4.14
CA LEU A 38 -24.98 5.99 3.48
C LEU A 38 -25.74 6.78 4.53
N SER A 39 -26.02 8.07 4.26
CA SER A 39 -26.84 8.92 5.11
C SER A 39 -27.70 9.84 4.25
N GLY A 40 -28.87 10.22 4.72
CA GLY A 40 -29.68 11.13 3.92
C GLY A 40 -31.11 11.29 4.42
N THR A 41 -31.97 11.80 3.50
CA THR A 41 -33.37 12.06 3.76
C THR A 41 -34.22 11.53 2.63
N VAL A 42 -35.30 10.87 2.97
CA VAL A 42 -36.35 10.41 2.06
C VAL A 42 -37.65 11.14 2.39
N THR A 43 -38.32 11.66 1.35
CA THR A 43 -39.62 12.30 1.46
C THR A 43 -40.64 11.49 0.67
N SER A 44 -41.62 10.95 1.36
CA SER A 44 -42.70 10.16 0.76
C SER A 44 -43.65 11.04 -0.06
N ALA A 45 -44.48 10.43 -0.88
CA ALA A 45 -45.42 11.15 -1.76
C ALA A 45 -46.43 12.04 -1.00
N ASN A 46 -46.72 11.74 0.25
CA ASN A 46 -47.57 12.55 1.14
C ASN A 46 -46.79 13.65 1.91
N GLY A 47 -45.51 13.91 1.55
CA GLY A 47 -44.70 14.99 2.14
C GLY A 47 -44.03 14.67 3.45
N VAL A 48 -44.14 13.44 3.99
CA VAL A 48 -43.47 13.04 5.23
C VAL A 48 -42.00 12.73 4.96
N SER A 49 -41.11 13.44 5.63
CA SER A 49 -39.66 13.24 5.53
C SER A 49 -39.12 12.37 6.68
N GLN A 50 -38.17 11.52 6.35
CA GLN A 50 -37.42 10.68 7.29
C GLN A 50 -35.93 10.76 6.99
N SER A 51 -35.11 11.01 8.01
CA SER A 51 -33.64 10.92 7.91
C SER A 51 -33.16 9.57 8.46
N GLY A 52 -32.06 9.08 7.92
CA GLY A 52 -31.46 7.81 8.34
C GLY A 52 -30.01 7.70 7.90
N SER A 53 -29.30 6.74 8.47
CA SER A 53 -27.93 6.40 8.09
C SER A 53 -27.66 4.91 8.31
N ALA A 54 -26.70 4.38 7.54
CA ALA A 54 -26.16 3.03 7.68
C ALA A 54 -24.68 3.03 7.33
N SER A 55 -23.89 2.18 7.99
CA SER A 55 -22.45 2.03 7.78
C SER A 55 -22.11 0.60 7.40
N PHE A 56 -21.06 0.42 6.59
CA PHE A 56 -20.67 -0.86 6.01
C PHE A 56 -19.14 -0.98 5.98
N ASN A 57 -18.65 -2.23 6.00
CA ASN A 57 -17.23 -2.55 5.90
C ASN A 57 -16.81 -2.97 4.48
N ALA A 58 -17.77 -3.21 3.57
CA ALA A 58 -17.52 -3.58 2.19
C ALA A 58 -18.31 -2.71 1.21
N ILE A 59 -17.71 -2.44 0.05
CA ILE A 59 -18.33 -1.66 -1.03
C ILE A 59 -19.59 -2.34 -1.57
N GLU A 60 -19.61 -3.67 -1.61
CA GLU A 60 -20.77 -4.44 -2.08
C GLU A 60 -22.00 -4.21 -1.19
N ASP A 61 -21.80 -4.15 0.13
CA ASP A 61 -22.87 -3.88 1.08
C ASP A 61 -23.47 -2.47 0.88
N LEU A 62 -22.62 -1.46 0.62
CA LEU A 62 -23.07 -0.11 0.29
C LEU A 62 -23.87 -0.10 -1.03
N ALA A 63 -23.35 -0.76 -2.08
CA ALA A 63 -23.99 -0.81 -3.40
C ALA A 63 -25.38 -1.48 -3.33
N ASN A 64 -25.50 -2.56 -2.57
CA ASN A 64 -26.77 -3.27 -2.35
C ASN A 64 -27.82 -2.44 -1.59
N ARG A 65 -27.42 -1.35 -0.91
CA ARG A 65 -28.36 -0.45 -0.22
C ARG A 65 -28.98 0.63 -1.10
N LEU A 66 -28.58 0.72 -2.35
CA LEU A 66 -29.13 1.72 -3.28
C LEU A 66 -30.36 1.22 -4.05
N ASP A 67 -30.72 -0.07 -3.96
CA ASP A 67 -31.95 -0.61 -4.53
C ASP A 67 -33.20 -0.25 -3.69
N ASN A 68 -34.37 -0.58 -4.18
CA ASN A 68 -35.65 -0.29 -3.49
C ASN A 68 -35.71 -0.97 -2.11
N SER A 69 -35.21 -2.18 -1.97
CA SER A 69 -35.24 -2.93 -0.72
C SER A 69 -34.22 -2.39 0.28
N GLY A 70 -33.03 -2.05 -0.18
CA GLY A 70 -31.95 -1.49 0.59
C GLY A 70 -32.29 -0.12 1.13
N LEU A 71 -32.79 0.80 0.32
CA LEU A 71 -33.25 2.12 0.79
C LEU A 71 -34.38 2.00 1.81
N ARG A 72 -35.33 1.05 1.63
CA ARG A 72 -36.41 0.81 2.59
C ARG A 72 -35.88 0.27 3.93
N SER A 73 -34.80 -0.46 3.93
CA SER A 73 -34.18 -0.97 5.17
C SER A 73 -33.56 0.15 6.01
N VAL A 74 -33.16 1.26 5.39
CA VAL A 74 -32.60 2.44 6.08
C VAL A 74 -33.70 3.48 6.36
N PHE A 75 -34.67 3.64 5.42
CA PHE A 75 -35.75 4.62 5.49
C PHE A 75 -37.10 3.90 5.38
N SER A 76 -37.73 3.58 6.49
CA SER A 76 -38.95 2.74 6.53
C SER A 76 -40.13 3.33 5.75
N ASN A 77 -40.17 4.67 5.53
CA ASN A 77 -41.19 5.35 4.74
C ASN A 77 -40.86 5.44 3.22
N TYR A 78 -39.71 4.86 2.79
CA TYR A 78 -39.32 4.86 1.38
C TYR A 78 -40.24 3.97 0.54
N THR A 79 -40.63 4.51 -0.62
CA THR A 79 -41.32 3.81 -1.69
C THR A 79 -40.67 4.14 -3.03
N SER A 80 -40.98 3.37 -4.09
CA SER A 80 -40.45 3.62 -5.44
C SER A 80 -40.84 4.97 -6.06
N VAL A 81 -41.76 5.72 -5.43
CA VAL A 81 -42.15 7.06 -5.83
C VAL A 81 -41.65 8.17 -4.92
N SER A 82 -41.04 7.85 -3.78
CA SER A 82 -40.51 8.83 -2.82
C SER A 82 -39.35 9.64 -3.43
N ALA A 83 -39.24 10.93 -3.06
CA ALA A 83 -37.97 11.62 -3.28
C ALA A 83 -36.90 11.05 -2.30
N ALA A 84 -35.69 10.82 -2.78
CA ALA A 84 -34.57 10.36 -1.96
C ALA A 84 -33.33 11.21 -2.28
N ASN A 85 -32.65 11.68 -1.25
CA ASN A 85 -31.36 12.36 -1.39
C ASN A 85 -30.42 11.77 -0.34
N VAL A 86 -29.46 10.98 -0.82
CA VAL A 86 -28.49 10.29 0.03
C VAL A 86 -27.07 10.72 -0.27
N THR A 87 -26.30 10.94 0.77
CA THR A 87 -24.85 11.13 0.73
C THR A 87 -24.19 9.81 1.00
N LEU A 88 -23.22 9.48 0.17
CA LEU A 88 -22.37 8.30 0.27
C LEU A 88 -20.97 8.74 0.68
N ASN A 89 -20.38 8.06 1.64
CA ASN A 89 -18.95 8.14 1.93
C ASN A 89 -18.30 6.85 1.45
N VAL A 90 -17.37 6.95 0.50
CA VAL A 90 -16.63 5.81 -0.05
C VAL A 90 -15.17 5.98 0.37
N ARG A 91 -14.78 5.40 1.51
CA ARG A 91 -13.40 5.46 2.03
C ARG A 91 -12.84 6.89 2.15
N GLY A 92 -13.67 7.84 2.57
CA GLY A 92 -13.33 9.27 2.68
C GLY A 92 -13.69 10.10 1.43
N LEU A 93 -14.12 9.50 0.31
CA LEU A 93 -14.61 10.21 -0.86
C LEU A 93 -16.13 10.44 -0.75
N PRO A 94 -16.62 11.70 -0.68
CA PRO A 94 -18.05 11.98 -0.67
C PRO A 94 -18.65 11.89 -2.07
N ALA A 95 -19.79 11.21 -2.16
CA ALA A 95 -20.64 11.15 -3.34
C ALA A 95 -22.10 11.38 -2.95
N THR A 96 -22.98 11.68 -3.89
CA THR A 96 -24.42 11.78 -3.66
C THR A 96 -25.19 10.96 -4.69
N ALA A 97 -26.29 10.36 -4.24
CA ALA A 97 -27.25 9.69 -5.11
C ALA A 97 -28.66 10.20 -4.81
N SER A 98 -29.44 10.54 -5.85
CA SER A 98 -30.77 11.11 -5.62
C SER A 98 -31.79 10.65 -6.63
N TYR A 99 -33.02 10.48 -6.16
CA TYR A 99 -34.25 10.31 -6.95
C TYR A 99 -35.18 11.47 -6.69
N ALA A 100 -35.71 12.10 -7.75
CA ALA A 100 -36.80 13.03 -7.59
C ALA A 100 -38.12 12.30 -7.27
N LEU A 101 -39.10 13.02 -6.74
CA LEU A 101 -40.43 12.49 -6.49
C LEU A 101 -41.05 11.97 -7.79
N ASN A 102 -41.64 10.78 -7.76
CA ASN A 102 -42.25 10.10 -8.91
C ASN A 102 -41.29 9.85 -10.10
N SER A 103 -39.98 9.84 -9.88
CA SER A 103 -38.96 9.60 -10.88
C SER A 103 -38.23 8.28 -10.70
N THR A 104 -37.90 7.62 -11.81
CA THR A 104 -36.98 6.50 -11.85
C THR A 104 -35.54 6.92 -12.15
N ALA A 105 -35.31 8.20 -12.54
CA ALA A 105 -33.97 8.72 -12.82
C ALA A 105 -33.11 8.82 -11.55
N LEU A 106 -31.98 8.11 -11.52
CA LEU A 106 -30.98 8.17 -10.48
C LEU A 106 -29.90 9.17 -10.90
N ARG A 107 -29.80 10.29 -10.19
CA ARG A 107 -28.67 11.22 -10.34
C ARG A 107 -27.56 10.82 -9.38
N PHE A 108 -26.36 10.63 -9.90
CA PHE A 108 -25.16 10.29 -9.14
C PHE A 108 -24.08 11.35 -9.35
N GLN A 109 -23.52 11.88 -8.26
CA GLN A 109 -22.54 12.95 -8.30
C GLN A 109 -21.34 12.63 -7.42
N VAL A 110 -20.13 12.89 -7.95
CA VAL A 110 -18.86 12.90 -7.20
C VAL A 110 -18.18 14.24 -7.49
N PRO A 111 -18.44 15.28 -6.67
CA PRO A 111 -17.99 16.66 -6.97
C PRO A 111 -16.48 16.79 -7.13
N SER A 112 -15.69 16.08 -6.32
CA SER A 112 -14.22 16.09 -6.38
C SER A 112 -13.65 15.45 -7.65
N ALA A 113 -14.43 14.62 -8.35
CA ALA A 113 -14.09 14.03 -9.65
C ALA A 113 -14.77 14.74 -10.83
N GLY A 114 -15.58 15.79 -10.59
CA GLY A 114 -16.36 16.45 -11.62
C GLY A 114 -17.45 15.59 -12.22
N ILE A 115 -17.91 14.53 -11.54
CA ILE A 115 -18.90 13.58 -12.03
C ILE A 115 -20.29 14.05 -11.65
N ASP A 116 -21.17 14.13 -12.65
CA ASP A 116 -22.62 14.36 -12.51
C ASP A 116 -23.34 13.55 -13.60
N LEU A 117 -23.83 12.38 -13.24
CA LEU A 117 -24.46 11.42 -14.16
C LEU A 117 -25.91 11.17 -13.77
N THR A 118 -26.74 10.90 -14.76
CA THR A 118 -28.12 10.45 -14.58
C THR A 118 -28.34 9.12 -15.28
N PHE A 119 -28.73 8.12 -14.51
CA PHE A 119 -29.09 6.79 -14.97
C PHE A 119 -30.61 6.67 -15.05
N GLN A 120 -31.12 6.24 -16.19
CA GLN A 120 -32.57 6.22 -16.47
C GLN A 120 -33.03 4.82 -16.92
N GLY A 121 -33.59 4.06 -16.00
CA GLY A 121 -34.28 2.79 -16.25
C GLY A 121 -35.80 2.96 -16.24
N ALA A 122 -36.54 1.91 -16.63
CA ALA A 122 -38.01 1.87 -16.49
C ALA A 122 -38.41 1.76 -14.99
N THR A 123 -37.51 1.22 -14.14
CA THR A 123 -37.69 1.15 -12.69
C THR A 123 -36.42 1.73 -12.00
N ARG A 124 -36.54 2.04 -10.72
CA ARG A 124 -35.36 2.48 -9.90
C ARG A 124 -34.29 1.41 -9.80
N ASP A 125 -34.68 0.14 -9.73
CA ASP A 125 -33.73 -0.96 -9.68
C ASP A 125 -32.92 -1.04 -10.99
N GLN A 126 -33.57 -0.84 -12.16
CA GLN A 126 -32.83 -0.76 -13.42
C GLN A 126 -31.90 0.46 -13.52
N SER A 127 -32.28 1.58 -12.92
CA SER A 127 -31.37 2.75 -12.85
C SER A 127 -30.16 2.49 -11.94
N GLN A 128 -30.35 1.76 -10.85
CA GLN A 128 -29.26 1.30 -9.98
C GLN A 128 -28.36 0.28 -10.71
N ASP A 129 -28.92 -0.66 -11.46
CA ASP A 129 -28.16 -1.61 -12.28
C ASP A 129 -27.23 -0.87 -13.27
N GLN A 130 -27.71 0.20 -13.88
CA GLN A 130 -26.89 1.05 -14.77
C GLN A 130 -25.74 1.73 -14.00
N LEU A 131 -25.98 2.21 -12.77
CA LEU A 131 -24.91 2.73 -11.91
C LEU A 131 -23.89 1.64 -11.55
N LEU A 132 -24.33 0.42 -11.21
CA LEU A 132 -23.44 -0.70 -10.92
C LEU A 132 -22.59 -1.10 -12.13
N ASP A 133 -23.18 -1.10 -13.34
CA ASP A 133 -22.46 -1.33 -14.59
C ASP A 133 -21.39 -0.26 -14.86
N PHE A 134 -21.71 1.01 -14.57
CA PHE A 134 -20.72 2.10 -14.60
C PHE A 134 -19.57 1.85 -13.62
N LEU A 135 -19.86 1.51 -12.37
CA LEU A 135 -18.86 1.23 -11.34
C LEU A 135 -18.01 -0.01 -11.63
N LYS A 136 -18.51 -0.96 -12.41
CA LYS A 136 -17.77 -2.12 -12.93
C LYS A 136 -16.87 -1.78 -14.14
N GLY A 137 -16.87 -0.54 -14.59
CA GLY A 137 -15.95 -0.08 -15.62
C GLY A 137 -16.41 -0.35 -17.05
N LYS A 138 -17.71 -0.56 -17.30
CA LYS A 138 -18.24 -0.72 -18.66
C LYS A 138 -18.15 0.61 -19.44
N GLY A 139 -16.96 0.90 -19.95
CA GLY A 139 -16.74 1.87 -21.04
C GLY A 139 -16.53 3.33 -20.64
N SER A 140 -16.02 3.65 -19.46
CA SER A 140 -16.04 5.05 -19.02
C SER A 140 -14.69 5.57 -18.50
N SER A 141 -14.16 6.63 -19.15
CA SER A 141 -13.09 7.47 -18.63
C SER A 141 -13.46 8.16 -17.31
N LEU A 142 -14.75 8.36 -17.04
CA LEU A 142 -15.24 8.97 -15.81
C LEU A 142 -14.99 8.06 -14.59
N LEU A 143 -14.98 6.74 -14.77
CA LEU A 143 -14.57 5.85 -13.68
C LEU A 143 -13.08 6.05 -13.33
N THR A 144 -12.21 6.26 -14.32
CA THR A 144 -10.81 6.59 -14.10
C THR A 144 -10.68 7.88 -13.29
N GLU A 145 -11.43 8.93 -13.60
CA GLU A 145 -11.43 10.18 -12.83
C GLU A 145 -11.94 9.96 -11.39
N MET A 146 -12.95 9.11 -11.20
CA MET A 146 -13.41 8.74 -9.85
C MET A 146 -12.34 7.97 -9.07
N LEU A 147 -11.63 7.04 -9.70
CA LEU A 147 -10.53 6.29 -9.07
C LEU A 147 -9.34 7.19 -8.73
N LYS A 148 -8.96 8.15 -9.61
CA LYS A 148 -7.98 9.19 -9.29
C LYS A 148 -8.42 10.05 -8.11
N SER A 149 -9.70 10.43 -8.08
CA SER A 149 -10.26 11.19 -6.97
C SER A 149 -10.26 10.38 -5.66
N LEU A 150 -10.48 9.06 -5.70
CA LEU A 150 -10.31 8.19 -4.54
C LEU A 150 -8.87 8.23 -4.01
N VAL A 151 -7.87 8.06 -4.86
CA VAL A 151 -6.45 8.13 -4.46
C VAL A 151 -6.10 9.50 -3.84
N ALA A 152 -6.68 10.57 -4.35
CA ALA A 152 -6.42 11.93 -3.86
C ALA A 152 -7.11 12.27 -2.53
N ASN A 153 -8.22 11.61 -2.20
CA ASN A 153 -9.08 11.96 -1.08
C ASN A 153 -9.26 10.83 -0.05
N SER A 154 -8.99 9.58 -0.43
CA SER A 154 -9.10 8.45 0.49
C SER A 154 -7.81 8.25 1.30
N PRO A 155 -7.89 8.31 2.64
CA PRO A 155 -6.74 8.04 3.51
C PRO A 155 -6.24 6.60 3.46
N VAL A 156 -7.03 5.68 2.90
CA VAL A 156 -6.82 4.23 2.99
C VAL A 156 -6.90 3.51 1.64
N ASP A 157 -6.70 4.24 0.54
CA ASP A 157 -6.66 3.60 -0.78
C ASP A 157 -5.46 2.62 -0.86
N PRO A 158 -5.68 1.33 -1.26
CA PRO A 158 -4.62 0.34 -1.26
C PRO A 158 -3.67 0.46 -2.45
N VAL A 159 -4.02 1.23 -3.49
CA VAL A 159 -3.24 1.38 -4.73
C VAL A 159 -2.18 2.45 -4.56
N ALA A 160 -2.61 3.66 -4.18
CA ALA A 160 -1.75 4.81 -3.94
C ALA A 160 -2.41 5.76 -2.92
N GLY A 161 -1.76 6.87 -2.58
CA GLY A 161 -2.37 7.92 -1.77
C GLY A 161 -1.95 7.93 -0.30
N ASN A 162 -1.35 6.88 0.22
CA ASN A 162 -0.83 6.84 1.59
C ASN A 162 0.41 5.94 1.70
N PRO A 163 1.25 6.07 2.76
CA PRO A 163 2.46 5.27 2.92
C PRO A 163 2.24 3.75 3.04
N ALA A 164 1.04 3.28 3.38
CA ALA A 164 0.70 1.85 3.42
C ALA A 164 0.20 1.30 2.06
N SER A 165 -0.02 2.15 1.07
CA SER A 165 -0.44 1.77 -0.29
C SER A 165 0.67 1.06 -1.06
N LEU A 166 0.30 0.30 -2.10
CA LEU A 166 1.25 -0.43 -2.95
C LEU A 166 2.34 0.48 -3.52
N GLN A 167 1.98 1.64 -4.09
CA GLN A 167 2.94 2.58 -4.71
C GLN A 167 4.02 3.03 -3.73
N SER A 168 3.62 3.48 -2.53
CA SER A 168 4.56 3.95 -1.50
C SER A 168 5.45 2.83 -0.98
N ARG A 169 4.89 1.63 -0.80
CA ARG A 169 5.66 0.46 -0.38
C ARG A 169 6.65 -0.01 -1.43
N MET A 170 6.30 0.05 -2.73
CA MET A 170 7.23 -0.22 -3.82
C MET A 170 8.45 0.73 -3.74
N SER A 171 8.21 2.03 -3.51
CA SER A 171 9.27 3.03 -3.33
C SER A 171 10.13 2.76 -2.09
N GLU A 172 9.51 2.46 -0.93
CA GLU A 172 10.20 2.13 0.32
C GLU A 172 11.13 0.92 0.15
N GLN A 173 10.62 -0.15 -0.45
CA GLN A 173 11.38 -1.39 -0.66
C GLN A 173 12.52 -1.22 -1.64
N THR A 174 12.31 -0.53 -2.77
CA THR A 174 13.36 -0.25 -3.74
C THR A 174 14.50 0.57 -3.12
N PHE A 175 14.16 1.65 -2.42
CA PHE A 175 15.13 2.51 -1.76
C PHE A 175 15.87 1.78 -0.62
N GLY A 176 15.15 1.04 0.23
CA GLY A 176 15.74 0.25 1.32
C GLY A 176 16.68 -0.85 0.81
N ASN A 177 16.32 -1.53 -0.30
CA ASN A 177 17.20 -2.53 -0.93
C ASN A 177 18.47 -1.91 -1.52
N ALA A 178 18.38 -0.69 -2.07
CA ALA A 178 19.53 0.01 -2.64
C ALA A 178 20.48 0.55 -1.57
N THR A 179 19.94 1.20 -0.52
CA THR A 179 20.71 1.92 0.51
C THR A 179 21.17 1.04 1.67
N GLY A 180 20.50 -0.10 1.89
CA GLY A 180 20.70 -0.92 3.08
C GLY A 180 20.03 -0.37 4.34
N PHE A 181 19.16 0.65 4.21
CA PHE A 181 18.37 1.14 5.36
C PHE A 181 17.41 0.04 5.83
N GLY A 182 17.36 -0.19 7.12
CA GLY A 182 16.65 -1.32 7.68
C GLY A 182 17.37 -2.68 7.53
N THR A 183 18.62 -2.72 7.00
CA THR A 183 19.45 -3.93 6.93
C THR A 183 20.82 -3.68 7.54
N LEU A 184 21.22 -4.51 8.51
CA LEU A 184 22.53 -4.45 9.12
C LEU A 184 23.55 -5.32 8.39
N GLY A 185 24.84 -4.92 8.44
CA GLY A 185 25.95 -5.72 7.96
C GLY A 185 25.93 -5.94 6.44
N ASP A 186 25.68 -4.89 5.64
CA ASP A 186 25.89 -4.94 4.20
C ASP A 186 27.36 -5.20 3.90
N PRO A 187 27.72 -6.26 3.14
CA PRO A 187 29.10 -6.58 2.80
C PRO A 187 29.72 -5.61 1.79
N THR A 188 29.01 -4.59 1.33
CA THR A 188 29.50 -3.59 0.39
C THR A 188 30.73 -2.86 0.94
N GLY A 189 31.79 -2.81 0.18
CA GLY A 189 33.04 -2.15 0.56
C GLY A 189 33.93 -2.94 1.54
N THR A 190 33.60 -4.19 1.84
CA THR A 190 34.47 -5.06 2.64
C THR A 190 35.80 -5.29 1.91
N GLN A 191 36.91 -4.90 2.52
CA GLN A 191 38.26 -5.06 1.97
C GLN A 191 39.10 -6.07 2.80
N ASP A 192 40.01 -6.77 2.14
CA ASP A 192 40.88 -7.79 2.76
C ASP A 192 42.07 -7.22 3.52
N GLY A 193 42.14 -5.92 3.74
CA GLY A 193 43.27 -5.23 4.35
C GLY A 193 44.49 -5.06 3.43
N LYS A 194 44.46 -5.62 2.22
CA LYS A 194 45.49 -5.48 1.16
C LYS A 194 45.02 -4.67 -0.03
N GLY A 195 43.84 -4.05 0.10
CA GLY A 195 43.21 -3.28 -0.95
C GLY A 195 42.35 -4.10 -1.92
N GLY A 196 42.22 -5.41 -1.71
CA GLY A 196 41.29 -6.29 -2.41
C GLY A 196 39.93 -6.39 -1.72
N PHE A 197 38.95 -7.02 -2.37
CA PHE A 197 37.66 -7.27 -1.79
C PHE A 197 37.51 -8.72 -1.32
N VAL A 198 36.91 -8.90 -0.14
CA VAL A 198 36.54 -10.22 0.37
C VAL A 198 35.43 -10.80 -0.49
N ALA A 199 35.59 -12.05 -0.93
CA ALA A 199 34.55 -12.76 -1.65
C ALA A 199 33.31 -12.90 -0.75
N VAL A 200 32.17 -12.44 -1.26
CA VAL A 200 30.88 -12.50 -0.58
C VAL A 200 30.02 -13.57 -1.25
N PRO A 201 29.46 -14.53 -0.50
CA PRO A 201 28.54 -15.51 -1.07
C PRO A 201 27.22 -14.86 -1.45
N ASN A 202 26.42 -15.57 -2.23
CA ASN A 202 25.03 -15.17 -2.45
C ASN A 202 24.26 -15.22 -1.14
N LEU A 203 23.46 -14.19 -0.88
CA LEU A 203 22.75 -14.05 0.38
C LEU A 203 21.25 -14.05 0.16
N ALA A 204 20.56 -14.93 0.87
CA ALA A 204 19.12 -14.90 0.98
C ALA A 204 18.70 -14.18 2.28
N THR A 205 17.61 -13.44 2.24
CA THR A 205 17.04 -12.76 3.42
C THR A 205 15.56 -13.04 3.47
N VAL A 206 15.09 -13.42 4.66
CA VAL A 206 13.68 -13.55 4.97
C VAL A 206 13.40 -12.81 6.28
N GLY A 207 12.18 -12.31 6.43
CA GLY A 207 11.82 -11.57 7.63
C GLY A 207 10.32 -11.41 7.80
N GLY A 208 9.94 -10.49 8.66
CA GLY A 208 8.58 -10.06 8.87
C GLY A 208 8.53 -8.64 9.36
N ASP A 209 7.56 -7.88 8.86
CA ASP A 209 7.22 -6.56 9.37
C ASP A 209 5.77 -6.59 9.85
N VAL A 210 5.52 -6.05 11.02
CA VAL A 210 4.18 -5.83 11.55
C VAL A 210 4.02 -4.40 11.98
N GLY A 211 2.87 -3.81 11.74
CA GLY A 211 2.66 -2.41 12.07
C GLY A 211 1.21 -2.01 12.21
N ILE A 212 1.02 -0.84 12.79
CA ILE A 212 -0.27 -0.16 12.88
C ILE A 212 -0.09 1.21 12.27
N ALA A 213 -0.99 1.58 11.36
CA ALA A 213 -1.07 2.90 10.76
C ALA A 213 -2.41 3.56 11.09
N ARG A 214 -2.39 4.88 11.28
CA ARG A 214 -3.57 5.73 11.39
C ARG A 214 -3.54 6.77 10.30
N SER A 215 -4.61 6.89 9.55
CA SER A 215 -4.71 7.80 8.39
C SER A 215 -6.13 8.36 8.30
N GLY A 216 -6.29 9.69 8.40
CA GLY A 216 -7.59 10.35 8.26
C GLY A 216 -8.70 9.81 9.17
N GLY A 217 -8.36 9.34 10.37
CA GLY A 217 -9.29 8.74 11.33
C GLY A 217 -9.48 7.22 11.19
N TYR A 218 -8.92 6.58 10.16
CA TYR A 218 -8.94 5.12 9.98
C TYR A 218 -7.70 4.46 10.60
N THR A 219 -7.87 3.23 11.04
CA THR A 219 -6.77 2.40 11.58
C THR A 219 -6.53 1.20 10.68
N SER A 220 -5.27 0.98 10.29
CA SER A 220 -4.83 -0.17 9.49
C SER A 220 -3.81 -0.99 10.26
N GLN A 221 -3.96 -2.31 10.20
CA GLN A 221 -2.98 -3.29 10.64
C GLN A 221 -2.24 -3.82 9.40
N ILE A 222 -0.92 -3.89 9.48
CA ILE A 222 -0.07 -4.22 8.34
C ILE A 222 0.82 -5.40 8.74
N ALA A 223 0.92 -6.41 7.89
CA ALA A 223 1.87 -7.51 8.03
C ALA A 223 2.55 -7.77 6.69
N THR A 224 3.88 -7.84 6.67
CA THR A 224 4.67 -8.08 5.46
C THR A 224 5.66 -9.20 5.67
N ILE A 225 5.81 -10.07 4.68
CA ILE A 225 6.89 -11.06 4.59
C ILE A 225 7.82 -10.60 3.45
N PRO A 226 8.96 -9.96 3.77
CA PRO A 226 9.98 -9.62 2.80
C PRO A 226 10.85 -10.85 2.49
N ILE A 227 10.97 -11.19 1.22
CA ILE A 227 11.89 -12.23 0.71
C ILE A 227 12.85 -11.55 -0.24
N LYS A 228 14.16 -11.72 -0.03
CA LYS A 228 15.18 -11.10 -0.85
C LYS A 228 16.33 -12.07 -1.13
N TYR A 229 16.85 -12.04 -2.35
CA TYR A 229 18.07 -12.74 -2.76
C TYR A 229 19.03 -11.76 -3.41
N SER A 230 20.28 -11.75 -2.97
CA SER A 230 21.36 -10.91 -3.50
C SER A 230 22.48 -11.77 -4.03
N TYR A 231 22.78 -11.60 -5.32
CA TYR A 231 23.93 -12.19 -5.99
C TYR A 231 25.06 -11.16 -6.02
N TYR A 232 26.21 -11.51 -5.44
CA TYR A 232 27.42 -10.68 -5.44
C TYR A 232 28.39 -11.21 -6.46
N PHE A 233 28.99 -10.29 -7.23
CA PHE A 233 30.06 -10.62 -8.17
C PHE A 233 31.41 -10.78 -7.43
N SER A 234 32.47 -11.12 -8.16
CA SER A 234 33.83 -11.24 -7.58
C SER A 234 34.28 -9.94 -6.89
N ASP A 235 33.89 -8.79 -7.42
CA ASP A 235 33.95 -7.51 -6.73
C ASP A 235 32.57 -7.28 -6.07
N PRO A 236 32.44 -7.34 -4.72
CA PRO A 236 31.16 -7.25 -4.02
C PRO A 236 30.50 -5.88 -4.13
N ARG A 237 31.15 -4.90 -4.72
CA ARG A 237 30.54 -3.61 -5.07
C ARG A 237 29.51 -3.74 -6.18
N TYR A 238 29.63 -4.80 -7.00
CA TYR A 238 28.62 -5.17 -7.99
C TYR A 238 27.70 -6.23 -7.41
N ALA A 239 26.40 -5.98 -7.45
CA ALA A 239 25.41 -6.94 -6.96
C ALA A 239 24.10 -6.84 -7.77
N ILE A 240 23.42 -7.97 -7.92
CA ILE A 240 22.04 -8.04 -8.39
C ILE A 240 21.18 -8.46 -7.20
N THR A 241 20.10 -7.72 -6.96
CA THR A 241 19.13 -8.03 -5.91
C THR A 241 17.77 -8.27 -6.51
N LEU A 242 17.18 -9.41 -6.18
CA LEU A 242 15.79 -9.77 -6.47
C LEU A 242 15.02 -9.83 -5.16
N ASP A 243 13.83 -9.22 -5.10
CA ASP A 243 13.00 -9.24 -3.91
C ASP A 243 11.52 -9.42 -4.23
N LEU A 244 10.82 -10.11 -3.33
CA LEU A 244 9.40 -10.44 -3.41
C LEU A 244 8.74 -10.24 -2.04
N PRO A 245 8.37 -9.01 -1.67
CA PRO A 245 7.56 -8.76 -0.48
C PRO A 245 6.09 -9.09 -0.73
N ILE A 246 5.47 -9.73 0.26
CA ILE A 246 4.04 -10.01 0.29
C ILE A 246 3.46 -9.33 1.51
N THR A 247 2.44 -8.50 1.33
CA THR A 247 1.84 -7.69 2.38
C THR A 247 0.35 -7.95 2.49
N TYR A 248 -0.12 -8.07 3.71
CA TYR A 248 -1.51 -8.06 4.09
C TYR A 248 -1.82 -6.79 4.88
N VAL A 249 -2.91 -6.12 4.55
CA VAL A 249 -3.39 -4.93 5.26
C VAL A 249 -4.85 -5.13 5.63
N ARG A 250 -5.18 -4.87 6.89
CA ARG A 250 -6.55 -4.87 7.41
C ARG A 250 -6.89 -3.48 7.92
N THR A 251 -7.87 -2.82 7.29
CA THR A 251 -8.31 -1.45 7.61
C THR A 251 -9.76 -1.48 8.05
N GLU A 252 -10.05 -1.12 9.31
CA GLU A 252 -11.42 -1.10 9.89
C GLU A 252 -12.24 -2.38 9.56
N GLY A 253 -11.56 -3.53 9.50
CA GLY A 253 -12.19 -4.81 9.16
C GLY A 253 -12.10 -5.23 7.70
N ALA A 254 -11.91 -4.32 6.76
CA ALA A 254 -11.69 -4.62 5.34
C ALA A 254 -10.27 -5.13 5.09
N ASN A 255 -10.13 -6.10 4.19
CA ASN A 255 -8.88 -6.79 3.90
C ASN A 255 -8.34 -6.42 2.54
N SER A 256 -7.02 -6.22 2.43
CA SER A 256 -6.32 -6.05 1.15
C SER A 256 -5.01 -6.84 1.13
N GLY A 257 -4.67 -7.36 -0.04
CA GLY A 257 -3.41 -8.04 -0.31
C GLY A 257 -2.55 -7.24 -1.28
N GLN A 258 -1.24 -7.24 -1.07
CA GLN A 258 -0.27 -6.59 -1.96
C GLN A 258 0.92 -7.53 -2.15
N ALA A 259 1.47 -7.58 -3.37
CA ALA A 259 2.73 -8.24 -3.65
C ALA A 259 3.48 -7.45 -4.72
N SER A 260 4.81 -7.46 -4.66
CA SER A 260 5.63 -6.88 -5.72
C SER A 260 6.88 -7.70 -5.97
N LEU A 261 7.40 -7.64 -7.21
CA LEU A 261 8.66 -8.23 -7.61
C LEU A 261 9.60 -7.11 -8.04
N GLY A 262 10.75 -6.99 -7.39
CA GLY A 262 11.76 -5.98 -7.64
C GLY A 262 13.07 -6.59 -8.10
N LEU A 263 13.75 -5.90 -9.04
CA LEU A 263 15.09 -6.21 -9.51
C LEU A 263 15.93 -4.94 -9.44
N GLY A 264 17.07 -4.99 -8.75
CA GLY A 264 18.05 -3.91 -8.67
C GLY A 264 19.45 -4.37 -9.08
N PHE A 265 20.21 -3.49 -9.72
CA PHE A 265 21.60 -3.72 -10.06
C PHE A 265 22.47 -2.63 -9.44
N ARG A 266 23.34 -3.01 -8.50
CA ARG A 266 24.30 -2.09 -7.87
C ARG A 266 25.62 -2.13 -8.59
N PHE A 267 26.19 -0.94 -8.87
CA PHE A 267 27.54 -0.80 -9.40
C PHE A 267 28.24 0.45 -8.82
N PRO A 268 29.58 0.40 -8.59
CA PRO A 268 30.33 1.52 -8.09
C PRO A 268 30.58 2.55 -9.19
N VAL A 269 30.47 3.83 -8.85
CA VAL A 269 30.93 4.96 -9.68
C VAL A 269 32.18 5.61 -9.09
N ALA A 270 32.43 5.38 -7.79
CA ALA A 270 33.66 5.70 -7.07
C ALA A 270 33.86 4.70 -5.93
N GLU A 271 34.93 4.84 -5.14
CA GLU A 271 35.29 3.89 -4.07
C GLU A 271 34.12 3.61 -3.10
N ASN A 272 33.43 4.65 -2.64
CA ASN A 272 32.33 4.55 -1.66
C ASN A 272 30.99 5.08 -2.22
N TRP A 273 30.89 5.25 -3.52
CA TRP A 273 29.71 5.77 -4.21
C TRP A 273 29.16 4.77 -5.21
N TYR A 274 27.89 4.46 -5.09
CA TYR A 274 27.20 3.45 -5.89
C TYR A 274 25.96 4.05 -6.55
N LEU A 275 25.64 3.55 -7.74
CA LEU A 275 24.33 3.75 -8.37
C LEU A 275 23.60 2.41 -8.43
N VAL A 276 22.29 2.47 -8.20
CA VAL A 276 21.40 1.30 -8.21
C VAL A 276 20.17 1.60 -9.07
N PRO A 277 20.25 1.39 -10.42
CA PRO A 277 19.05 1.30 -11.22
C PRO A 277 18.22 0.09 -10.81
N SER A 278 16.90 0.26 -10.74
CA SER A 278 15.97 -0.77 -10.32
C SER A 278 14.69 -0.71 -11.14
N ALA A 279 14.02 -1.84 -11.25
CA ALA A 279 12.68 -1.96 -11.83
C ALA A 279 11.80 -2.82 -10.91
N ARG A 280 10.52 -2.48 -10.84
CA ARG A 280 9.59 -3.23 -9.99
C ARG A 280 8.20 -3.31 -10.64
N VAL A 281 7.54 -4.44 -10.47
CA VAL A 281 6.13 -4.62 -10.76
C VAL A 281 5.42 -5.05 -9.48
N GLY A 282 4.25 -4.51 -9.23
CA GLY A 282 3.46 -4.81 -8.04
C GLY A 282 1.97 -4.87 -8.33
N ALA A 283 1.26 -5.69 -7.57
CA ALA A 283 -0.18 -5.84 -7.63
C ALA A 283 -0.80 -5.67 -6.24
N THR A 284 -1.97 -5.06 -6.20
CA THR A 284 -2.81 -4.99 -5.00
C THR A 284 -4.24 -5.33 -5.35
N GLY A 285 -4.97 -5.87 -4.37
CA GLY A 285 -6.39 -6.16 -4.52
C GLY A 285 -7.10 -6.22 -3.17
N SER A 286 -8.33 -5.72 -3.17
CA SER A 286 -9.27 -5.79 -2.05
C SER A 286 -10.70 -5.86 -2.60
N LEU A 287 -11.38 -6.96 -2.33
CA LEU A 287 -12.80 -7.09 -2.64
C LEU A 287 -13.62 -6.17 -1.71
N ASP A 288 -13.27 -6.15 -0.43
CA ASP A 288 -13.97 -5.34 0.57
C ASP A 288 -13.91 -3.84 0.21
N LEU A 289 -12.74 -3.34 -0.20
CA LEU A 289 -12.56 -1.94 -0.58
C LEU A 289 -12.96 -1.64 -2.03
N GLY A 290 -13.27 -2.66 -2.84
CA GLY A 290 -13.58 -2.48 -4.25
C GLY A 290 -12.41 -1.86 -5.03
N ALA A 291 -11.19 -2.32 -4.78
CA ALA A 291 -9.98 -1.76 -5.36
C ALA A 291 -9.04 -2.85 -5.87
N GLY A 292 -8.36 -2.57 -6.97
CA GLY A 292 -7.34 -3.46 -7.51
C GLY A 292 -6.54 -2.77 -8.60
N ALA A 293 -5.21 -2.97 -8.59
CA ALA A 293 -4.33 -2.39 -9.60
C ALA A 293 -3.06 -3.20 -9.77
N LEU A 294 -2.48 -3.05 -10.96
CA LEU A 294 -1.11 -3.43 -11.29
C LEU A 294 -0.31 -2.14 -11.47
N LEU A 295 0.85 -2.03 -10.82
CA LEU A 295 1.78 -0.92 -10.96
C LEU A 295 3.14 -1.43 -11.42
N TYR A 296 3.86 -0.59 -12.18
CA TYR A 296 5.27 -0.79 -12.47
C TYR A 296 6.05 0.48 -12.18
N SER A 297 7.33 0.31 -11.86
CA SER A 297 8.25 1.42 -11.64
C SER A 297 9.62 1.17 -12.26
N GLY A 298 10.31 2.29 -12.54
CA GLY A 298 11.72 2.35 -12.81
C GLY A 298 12.36 3.39 -11.90
N ASP A 299 13.42 2.99 -11.20
CA ASP A 299 14.02 3.79 -10.13
C ASP A 299 15.54 3.88 -10.33
N LEU A 300 16.14 4.99 -9.89
CA LEU A 300 17.58 5.17 -9.77
C LEU A 300 17.91 5.68 -8.38
N THR A 301 18.74 4.95 -7.65
CA THR A 301 19.20 5.35 -6.30
C THR A 301 20.72 5.56 -6.33
N SER A 302 21.16 6.69 -5.78
CA SER A 302 22.55 7.02 -5.48
C SER A 302 22.82 6.73 -4.01
N VAL A 303 23.91 6.03 -3.71
CA VAL A 303 24.29 5.61 -2.36
C VAL A 303 25.74 5.99 -2.11
N TYR A 304 25.97 6.87 -1.13
CA TYR A 304 27.31 7.31 -0.74
C TYR A 304 27.61 6.92 0.70
N ASN A 305 28.71 6.18 0.92
CA ASN A 305 29.14 5.73 2.24
C ASN A 305 30.33 6.55 2.75
N ILE A 306 30.26 6.98 4.00
CA ILE A 306 31.34 7.68 4.71
C ILE A 306 31.73 6.80 5.91
N TYR A 307 32.99 6.43 6.01
CA TYR A 307 33.53 5.67 7.14
C TYR A 307 34.32 6.61 8.05
N THR A 308 33.97 6.64 9.33
CA THR A 308 34.59 7.49 10.35
C THR A 308 34.79 6.66 11.62
N GLY A 309 36.04 6.24 11.91
CA GLY A 309 36.31 5.27 12.96
C GLY A 309 35.48 4.00 12.73
N ASP A 310 34.75 3.59 13.78
CA ASP A 310 33.87 2.42 13.72
C ASP A 310 32.45 2.69 13.17
N LEU A 311 32.17 3.94 12.78
CA LEU A 311 30.88 4.34 12.27
C LEU A 311 30.86 4.33 10.73
N LYS A 312 29.75 3.87 10.19
CA LYS A 312 29.39 4.02 8.77
C LYS A 312 28.20 4.96 8.66
N VAL A 313 28.37 6.07 7.93
CA VAL A 313 27.28 6.96 7.55
C VAL A 313 26.93 6.70 6.08
N THR A 314 25.66 6.43 5.78
CA THR A 314 25.19 6.23 4.41
C THR A 314 24.22 7.34 4.05
N ILE A 315 24.48 7.99 2.91
CA ILE A 315 23.59 8.98 2.30
C ILE A 315 22.96 8.34 1.07
N GLY A 316 21.63 8.32 1.02
CA GLY A 316 20.84 7.80 -0.09
C GLY A 316 19.99 8.89 -0.74
N ASN A 317 20.00 8.93 -2.08
CA ASN A 317 19.12 9.81 -2.87
C ASN A 317 18.53 8.98 -4.00
N GLY A 318 17.21 8.96 -4.10
CA GLY A 318 16.48 8.15 -5.08
C GLY A 318 15.46 8.97 -5.86
N VAL A 319 15.32 8.64 -7.14
CA VAL A 319 14.21 9.07 -7.98
C VAL A 319 13.58 7.85 -8.62
N GLY A 320 12.24 7.75 -8.58
CA GLY A 320 11.50 6.65 -9.16
C GLY A 320 10.25 7.15 -9.87
N TYR A 321 9.93 6.55 -11.02
CA TYR A 321 8.71 6.80 -11.77
C TYR A 321 7.77 5.59 -11.64
N TYR A 322 6.51 5.86 -11.29
CA TYR A 322 5.48 4.86 -11.00
C TYR A 322 4.29 5.08 -11.92
N ARG A 323 3.78 3.99 -12.50
CA ARG A 323 2.61 4.04 -13.36
C ARG A 323 1.69 2.85 -13.11
N SER A 324 0.37 3.11 -13.06
CA SER A 324 -0.61 2.04 -13.03
C SER A 324 -0.88 1.49 -14.44
N GLN A 325 -1.26 0.22 -14.48
CA GLN A 325 -1.67 -0.48 -15.68
C GLN A 325 -3.15 -0.81 -15.59
N LYS A 326 -3.87 -0.65 -16.69
CA LYS A 326 -5.26 -1.09 -16.80
C LYS A 326 -5.38 -2.58 -16.51
N LEU A 327 -6.27 -2.94 -15.61
CA LEU A 327 -6.52 -4.31 -15.17
C LEU A 327 -7.90 -4.77 -15.65
N HIS A 328 -7.94 -5.98 -16.24
CA HIS A 328 -9.19 -6.64 -16.62
C HIS A 328 -9.30 -7.94 -15.84
N ILE A 329 -10.38 -8.10 -15.07
CA ILE A 329 -10.69 -9.32 -14.34
C ILE A 329 -12.15 -9.70 -14.64
N GLY A 330 -12.36 -10.69 -15.49
CA GLY A 330 -13.69 -11.04 -15.98
C GLY A 330 -14.35 -9.85 -16.69
N ASP A 331 -15.53 -9.47 -16.24
CA ASP A 331 -16.28 -8.33 -16.79
C ASP A 331 -15.92 -6.97 -16.17
N VAL A 332 -14.96 -6.95 -15.23
CA VAL A 332 -14.54 -5.73 -14.52
C VAL A 332 -13.29 -5.15 -15.18
N SER A 333 -13.33 -3.88 -15.53
CA SER A 333 -12.19 -3.12 -16.07
C SER A 333 -11.86 -1.96 -15.13
N ILE A 334 -10.69 -2.02 -14.52
CA ILE A 334 -10.19 -1.01 -13.57
C ILE A 334 -8.98 -0.33 -14.19
N ASP A 335 -9.02 1.00 -14.29
CA ASP A 335 -7.93 1.81 -14.79
C ASP A 335 -7.80 3.06 -13.90
N TYR A 336 -6.73 3.13 -13.15
CA TYR A 336 -6.41 4.30 -12.32
C TYR A 336 -5.69 5.39 -13.13
N ASP A 337 -5.02 5.02 -14.22
CA ASP A 337 -4.16 5.88 -15.04
C ASP A 337 -3.28 6.82 -14.20
N LEU A 338 -2.69 6.27 -13.14
CA LEU A 338 -1.81 7.01 -12.22
C LEU A 338 -0.41 7.12 -12.78
N GLN A 339 0.18 8.32 -12.63
CA GLN A 339 1.54 8.63 -13.01
C GLN A 339 2.16 9.51 -11.92
N ASN A 340 3.11 8.94 -11.18
CA ASN A 340 3.79 9.65 -10.10
C ASN A 340 5.30 9.48 -10.18
N THR A 341 6.02 10.52 -9.74
CA THR A 341 7.46 10.48 -9.49
C THR A 341 7.70 10.59 -8.00
N ALA A 342 8.47 9.67 -7.42
CA ALA A 342 8.94 9.75 -6.05
C ALA A 342 10.37 10.30 -6.02
N LEU A 343 10.61 11.29 -5.17
CA LEU A 343 11.94 11.66 -4.70
C LEU A 343 12.08 11.16 -3.27
N LYS A 344 13.11 10.38 -3.01
CA LYS A 344 13.39 9.85 -1.67
C LYS A 344 14.83 10.13 -1.28
N ASN A 345 15.01 10.76 -0.12
CA ASN A 345 16.31 11.08 0.45
C ASN A 345 16.42 10.42 1.82
N GLY A 346 17.64 10.12 2.23
CA GLY A 346 17.82 9.58 3.57
C GLY A 346 19.26 9.56 4.00
N VAL A 347 19.43 9.47 5.31
CA VAL A 347 20.73 9.30 5.97
C VAL A 347 20.58 8.19 7.00
N SER A 348 21.58 7.29 7.06
CA SER A 348 21.71 6.34 8.16
C SER A 348 23.08 6.41 8.79
N VAL A 349 23.12 6.08 10.08
CA VAL A 349 24.36 5.88 10.85
C VAL A 349 24.32 4.48 11.42
N GLU A 350 25.39 3.73 11.23
CA GLU A 350 25.56 2.36 11.73
C GLU A 350 26.86 2.26 12.50
N GLY A 351 26.86 1.56 13.65
CA GLY A 351 28.03 1.37 14.49
C GLY A 351 27.97 0.10 15.32
N PRO A 352 29.12 -0.32 15.91
CA PRO A 352 29.19 -1.48 16.79
C PRO A 352 28.54 -1.19 18.14
N LEU A 353 28.14 -2.25 18.86
CA LEU A 353 27.64 -2.18 20.25
C LEU A 353 28.64 -2.70 21.28
N GLY A 354 29.81 -3.21 20.85
CA GLY A 354 30.89 -3.64 21.73
C GLY A 354 30.66 -4.96 22.45
N PHE A 355 29.61 -5.73 22.12
CA PHE A 355 29.39 -7.08 22.64
C PHE A 355 29.00 -8.05 21.51
N THR A 356 29.04 -9.34 21.80
CA THR A 356 28.65 -10.40 20.85
C THR A 356 27.32 -11.03 21.25
N MET A 357 26.56 -11.49 20.28
CA MET A 357 25.35 -12.28 20.45
C MET A 357 25.38 -13.41 19.43
N PHE A 358 25.14 -14.65 19.85
CA PHE A 358 25.29 -15.86 19.02
C PHE A 358 26.66 -15.95 18.36
N ASP A 359 27.74 -15.65 19.13
CA ASP A 359 29.14 -15.61 18.69
C ASP A 359 29.44 -14.63 17.54
N ARG A 360 28.61 -13.61 17.38
CA ARG A 360 28.72 -12.59 16.31
C ARG A 360 28.79 -11.19 16.90
N PRO A 361 29.56 -10.28 16.30
CA PRO A 361 29.58 -8.89 16.70
C PRO A 361 28.17 -8.28 16.49
N THR A 362 27.77 -7.44 17.44
CA THR A 362 26.49 -6.73 17.37
C THR A 362 26.68 -5.32 16.87
N SER A 363 25.65 -4.78 16.24
CA SER A 363 25.60 -3.40 15.78
C SER A 363 24.19 -2.81 15.87
N TRP A 364 24.15 -1.50 15.78
CA TRP A 364 22.95 -0.71 15.66
C TRP A 364 22.97 0.09 14.36
N GLN A 365 21.79 0.44 13.86
CA GLN A 365 21.62 1.38 12.77
C GLN A 365 20.45 2.30 13.13
N ALA A 366 20.65 3.62 12.97
CA ALA A 366 19.59 4.60 13.01
C ALA A 366 19.49 5.25 11.63
N TYR A 367 18.28 5.51 11.15
CA TYR A 367 18.07 6.18 9.86
C TYR A 367 16.89 7.14 9.88
N VAL A 368 16.95 8.09 8.97
CA VAL A 368 15.82 8.97 8.62
C VAL A 368 15.70 9.02 7.12
N THR A 369 14.45 9.00 6.63
CA THR A 369 14.15 9.19 5.21
C THR A 369 13.03 10.22 5.04
N ASP A 370 13.13 10.99 3.97
CA ASP A 370 12.11 11.92 3.47
C ASP A 370 11.64 11.43 2.11
N THR A 371 10.33 11.44 1.89
CA THR A 371 9.71 11.00 0.62
C THR A 371 8.73 12.04 0.14
N HIS A 372 8.93 12.49 -1.10
CA HIS A 372 8.05 13.40 -1.82
C HIS A 372 7.52 12.74 -3.08
N MET A 373 6.19 12.79 -3.27
CA MET A 373 5.50 12.28 -4.47
C MET A 373 5.01 13.45 -5.31
N PHE A 374 5.27 13.42 -6.62
CA PHE A 374 4.85 14.39 -7.62
C PHE A 374 4.05 13.70 -8.73
N GLY A 375 3.24 14.45 -9.46
CA GLY A 375 2.38 13.94 -10.52
C GLY A 375 0.91 13.95 -10.12
N ASP A 376 0.20 12.83 -10.29
CA ASP A 376 -1.19 12.72 -9.86
C ASP A 376 -1.32 12.96 -8.36
N LYS A 377 -2.41 13.62 -7.98
CA LYS A 377 -2.66 14.01 -6.59
C LYS A 377 -2.86 12.79 -5.70
N LEU A 378 -2.16 12.74 -4.57
CA LEU A 378 -2.25 11.72 -3.54
C LEU A 378 -2.77 12.33 -2.23
N TYR A 379 -3.42 11.54 -1.38
CA TYR A 379 -3.87 11.99 -0.06
C TYR A 379 -2.70 12.44 0.82
N VAL A 380 -1.61 11.64 0.85
CA VAL A 380 -0.32 11.95 1.49
C VAL A 380 0.74 12.01 0.41
N GLN A 381 1.18 13.22 0.04
CA GLN A 381 2.23 13.44 -0.98
C GLN A 381 3.63 13.53 -0.39
N HIS A 382 3.74 13.78 0.92
CA HIS A 382 5.00 13.92 1.63
C HIS A 382 4.92 13.21 2.98
N TYR A 383 5.96 12.43 3.29
CA TYR A 383 6.10 11.75 4.58
C TYR A 383 7.55 11.45 4.90
N ASP A 384 7.84 11.43 6.21
CA ASP A 384 9.12 11.10 6.80
C ASP A 384 9.05 9.74 7.50
N GLU A 385 10.17 9.03 7.54
CA GLU A 385 10.31 7.83 8.37
C GLU A 385 11.62 7.91 9.16
N VAL A 386 11.55 7.57 10.44
CA VAL A 386 12.71 7.34 11.31
C VAL A 386 12.72 5.91 11.78
N GLY A 387 13.88 5.28 11.81
CA GLY A 387 14.01 3.88 12.24
C GLY A 387 15.26 3.64 13.06
N LEU A 388 15.14 2.65 13.94
CA LEU A 388 16.23 2.16 14.77
C LEU A 388 16.26 0.63 14.68
N LEU A 389 17.45 0.09 14.39
CA LEU A 389 17.70 -1.34 14.29
C LEU A 389 18.83 -1.76 15.21
N PHE A 390 18.74 -3.00 15.61
CA PHE A 390 19.73 -3.72 16.40
C PHE A 390 19.87 -5.13 15.82
N GLY A 391 21.09 -5.68 15.82
CA GLY A 391 21.29 -7.04 15.35
C GLY A 391 22.75 -7.47 15.31
N THR A 392 22.99 -8.62 14.68
CA THR A 392 24.32 -9.17 14.49
C THR A 392 24.88 -8.79 13.13
N ARG A 393 26.21 -8.69 13.03
CA ARG A 393 26.94 -8.55 11.76
C ARG A 393 27.55 -9.88 11.35
N PRO A 394 27.79 -10.09 10.03
CA PRO A 394 28.69 -11.13 9.57
C PRO A 394 30.09 -10.97 10.20
N THR A 395 30.79 -12.09 10.39
CA THR A 395 32.20 -12.05 10.84
C THR A 395 33.07 -11.60 9.66
N MET A 396 34.05 -10.70 9.96
CA MET A 396 34.92 -10.12 8.93
C MET A 396 35.94 -11.13 8.34
N ASP A 397 36.10 -12.27 9.00
CA ASP A 397 36.94 -13.38 8.53
C ASP A 397 36.28 -14.26 7.46
N GLY A 398 35.02 -13.93 7.07
CA GLY A 398 34.28 -14.66 6.05
C GLY A 398 33.79 -16.04 6.48
N GLN A 399 33.90 -16.41 7.76
CA GLN A 399 33.44 -17.71 8.25
C GLN A 399 31.92 -17.81 8.37
N SER A 400 31.22 -16.67 8.53
CA SER A 400 29.77 -16.67 8.63
C SER A 400 29.15 -15.35 8.16
N TRP A 401 28.27 -15.43 7.16
CA TRP A 401 27.58 -14.30 6.58
C TRP A 401 26.15 -14.11 7.11
N ASP A 402 25.66 -15.07 7.88
CA ASP A 402 24.31 -14.97 8.44
C ASP A 402 24.25 -13.88 9.50
N SER A 403 23.12 -13.22 9.53
CA SER A 403 22.86 -12.14 10.48
C SER A 403 21.38 -12.06 10.83
N PHE A 404 21.12 -11.68 12.06
CA PHE A 404 19.80 -11.41 12.59
C PHE A 404 19.63 -9.94 12.90
N ARG A 405 18.44 -9.40 12.67
CA ARG A 405 18.10 -8.02 13.01
C ARG A 405 16.71 -7.92 13.61
N LEU A 406 16.55 -6.93 14.49
CA LEU A 406 15.29 -6.42 14.99
C LEU A 406 15.26 -4.91 14.79
N GLY A 407 14.09 -4.34 14.51
CA GLY A 407 13.98 -2.90 14.34
C GLY A 407 12.57 -2.40 14.64
N ILE A 408 12.51 -1.10 14.86
CA ILE A 408 11.27 -0.34 14.92
C ILE A 408 11.41 0.87 14.00
N SER A 409 10.31 1.26 13.35
CA SER A 409 10.27 2.52 12.62
C SER A 409 8.95 3.25 12.84
N TYR A 410 9.02 4.56 12.72
CA TYR A 410 7.88 5.45 12.81
C TYR A 410 7.81 6.31 11.55
N THR A 411 6.66 6.27 10.88
CA THR A 411 6.38 7.07 9.68
C THR A 411 5.39 8.16 10.04
N HIS A 412 5.66 9.40 9.62
CA HIS A 412 4.81 10.55 9.81
C HIS A 412 4.54 11.27 8.48
N GLY A 413 3.30 11.67 8.26
CA GLY A 413 2.86 12.45 7.11
C GLY A 413 1.61 13.26 7.44
N LYS A 414 1.08 13.98 6.46
CA LYS A 414 -0.19 14.69 6.63
C LYS A 414 -1.30 13.70 6.99
N ASP A 415 -1.93 13.88 8.16
CA ASP A 415 -3.00 13.03 8.68
C ASP A 415 -2.66 11.53 8.69
N TYR A 416 -1.35 11.19 8.70
CA TYR A 416 -0.84 9.82 8.67
C TYR A 416 0.25 9.61 9.72
N ASN A 417 0.13 8.54 10.50
CA ASN A 417 1.16 8.06 11.40
C ASN A 417 1.19 6.53 11.39
N ALA A 418 2.38 5.94 11.37
CA ALA A 418 2.51 4.49 11.48
C ALA A 418 3.68 4.12 12.38
N LEU A 419 3.49 3.06 13.16
CA LEU A 419 4.55 2.39 13.92
C LEU A 419 4.71 0.98 13.39
N LYS A 420 5.93 0.60 13.01
CA LYS A 420 6.27 -0.73 12.49
C LYS A 420 7.36 -1.36 13.37
N ALA A 421 7.25 -2.66 13.61
CA ALA A 421 8.32 -3.51 14.13
C ALA A 421 8.72 -4.50 13.03
N ASN A 422 10.01 -4.69 12.83
CA ASN A 422 10.55 -5.59 11.83
C ASN A 422 11.59 -6.53 12.43
N PHE A 423 11.66 -7.72 11.86
CA PHE A 423 12.75 -8.66 12.11
C PHE A 423 13.23 -9.24 10.77
N GLY A 424 14.48 -9.65 10.74
CA GLY A 424 15.04 -10.27 9.54
C GLY A 424 16.18 -11.20 9.86
N TYR A 425 16.28 -12.25 9.06
CA TYR A 425 17.40 -13.19 9.08
C TYR A 425 17.97 -13.32 7.68
N ARG A 426 19.28 -13.21 7.58
CA ARG A 426 20.03 -13.35 6.33
C ARG A 426 20.97 -14.55 6.46
N PHE A 427 21.05 -15.38 5.43
CA PHE A 427 21.86 -16.61 5.34
C PHE A 427 22.42 -16.80 3.94
#